data_5b6996ae4f0968f3d1b14d0ab172d679
#
_entry.id   5b6996ae4f0968f3d1b14d0ab172d679
#
_cell.length_a   1.000
_cell.length_b   1.000
_cell.length_c   1.000
_cell.angle_alpha   90.00
_cell.angle_beta   90.00
_cell.angle_gamma   90.00
#
_symmetry.space_group_name_H-M   'P 1'
#
loop_
_entity.id
_entity.type
_entity.pdbx_description
1 polymer ?
#
loop_
_entity_poly.entity_id
_entity_poly.type
_entity_poly.pdbx_seq_one_letter_code
_entity_poly.pdbx_strand_id
1 'polypeptide(L)'
;DGEEGELVFTSLTKEALPIIRYRTRDLTRLLPPTSRSMRRMGRITGRSDDMLIIRGVNVFPSQIEELVLKMPALAPQYQLVVARDGHLDTLEVFGELRENTHTQDSIAALAGELQHCIKTYVGVTTKVTLTPPMGIERTLTGKARRVVDKRPKNT
;
A
#
# COMPACT_ATOMS: atom_id res chain seq x y z
N ASP A 1 20.94 13.03 6.22
CA ASP A 1 20.73 12.17 5.03
C ASP A 1 20.37 10.76 5.49
N GLY A 2 19.50 10.09 4.73
CA GLY A 2 19.07 8.72 5.06
C GLY A 2 17.82 8.61 5.96
N GLU A 3 17.42 9.65 6.63
CA GLU A 3 16.18 9.70 7.41
C GLU A 3 14.96 9.75 6.47
N GLU A 4 13.91 8.99 6.81
CA GLU A 4 12.66 9.02 6.07
C GLU A 4 11.84 10.26 6.46
N GLY A 5 11.29 10.93 5.47
CA GLY A 5 10.46 12.10 5.68
C GLY A 5 9.56 12.39 4.48
N GLU A 6 8.62 13.32 4.69
CA GLU A 6 7.74 13.77 3.63
C GLU A 6 8.48 14.63 2.61
N LEU A 7 8.29 14.34 1.34
CA LEU A 7 8.84 15.14 0.24
C LEU A 7 8.16 16.51 0.18
N VAL A 8 8.98 17.55 0.33
CA VAL A 8 8.56 18.95 0.15
C VAL A 8 9.45 19.57 -0.93
N PHE A 9 8.88 20.15 -1.95
CA PHE A 9 9.68 20.78 -3.01
C PHE A 9 9.22 22.18 -3.38
N THR A 10 10.16 22.93 -3.96
CA THR A 10 9.94 24.27 -4.53
C THR A 10 10.42 24.27 -5.97
N SER A 11 9.58 24.76 -6.89
CA SER A 11 9.96 24.98 -8.28
C SER A 11 10.82 26.22 -8.40
N LEU A 12 12.01 26.12 -8.97
CA LEU A 12 12.95 27.24 -9.10
C LEU A 12 12.81 27.99 -10.43
N THR A 13 12.27 27.33 -11.48
CA THR A 13 12.26 27.86 -12.85
C THR A 13 10.86 28.04 -13.42
N LYS A 14 9.81 27.72 -12.66
CA LYS A 14 8.45 27.76 -13.12
C LYS A 14 7.84 29.15 -12.87
N GLU A 15 7.58 29.90 -13.94
CA GLU A 15 7.06 31.26 -13.85
C GLU A 15 5.53 31.29 -13.65
N ALA A 16 4.79 30.43 -14.39
CA ALA A 16 3.36 30.26 -14.20
C ALA A 16 3.07 29.21 -13.10
N LEU A 17 2.17 29.52 -12.20
CA LEU A 17 1.81 28.69 -11.05
C LEU A 17 3.06 28.30 -10.22
N PRO A 18 3.73 29.23 -9.54
CA PRO A 18 4.89 28.94 -8.74
C PRO A 18 4.53 28.02 -7.59
N ILE A 19 5.26 26.93 -7.46
CA ILE A 19 5.09 25.96 -6.40
C ILE A 19 6.18 26.20 -5.36
N ILE A 20 5.77 26.64 -4.17
CA ILE A 20 6.68 26.96 -3.06
C ILE A 20 6.35 26.06 -1.88
N ARG A 21 7.33 25.26 -1.41
CA ARG A 21 7.23 24.35 -0.27
C ARG A 21 6.00 23.44 -0.36
N TYR A 22 5.76 22.89 -1.54
CA TYR A 22 4.63 22.00 -1.77
C TYR A 22 4.87 20.65 -1.09
N ARG A 23 3.97 20.27 -0.21
CA ARG A 23 3.95 18.99 0.47
C ARG A 23 3.25 17.96 -0.41
N THR A 24 4.01 16.97 -0.89
CA THR A 24 3.46 15.92 -1.77
C THR A 24 2.75 14.81 -1.01
N ARG A 25 3.04 14.69 0.30
CA ARG A 25 2.69 13.58 1.19
C ARG A 25 3.38 12.27 0.84
N ASP A 26 4.25 12.25 -0.16
CA ASP A 26 5.07 11.09 -0.47
C ASP A 26 6.22 10.98 0.52
N LEU A 27 6.48 9.76 1.00
CA LEU A 27 7.57 9.45 1.92
C LEU A 27 8.78 8.98 1.12
N THR A 28 9.91 9.59 1.40
CA THR A 28 11.20 9.28 0.77
C THR A 28 12.34 9.65 1.71
N ARG A 29 13.57 9.46 1.26
CA ARG A 29 14.80 9.90 1.98
C ARG A 29 15.72 10.60 1.02
N LEU A 30 16.44 11.61 1.56
CA LEU A 30 17.52 12.24 0.82
C LEU A 30 18.80 11.43 1.04
N LEU A 31 19.46 11.12 -0.05
CA LEU A 31 20.69 10.36 -0.10
C LEU A 31 21.86 11.31 -0.46
N PRO A 32 23.07 10.99 -0.01
CA PRO A 32 24.25 11.81 -0.34
C PRO A 32 24.45 11.87 -1.87
N PRO A 33 25.13 12.94 -2.34
CA PRO A 33 25.48 13.07 -3.75
C PRO A 33 26.46 11.95 -4.16
N THR A 34 26.50 11.68 -5.48
CA THR A 34 27.48 10.76 -6.07
C THR A 34 28.41 11.52 -7.03
N SER A 35 28.19 11.40 -8.32
CA SER A 35 28.97 12.09 -9.37
C SER A 35 28.60 13.58 -9.53
N ARG A 36 27.43 13.98 -9.03
CA ARG A 36 26.97 15.37 -9.04
C ARG A 36 26.86 15.90 -7.63
N SER A 37 27.02 17.21 -7.42
CA SER A 37 26.95 17.88 -6.11
C SER A 37 25.56 17.88 -5.48
N MET A 38 24.49 17.61 -6.24
CA MET A 38 23.12 17.58 -5.73
C MET A 38 22.83 16.29 -4.99
N ARG A 39 22.10 16.38 -3.86
CA ARG A 39 21.56 15.23 -3.15
C ARG A 39 20.57 14.48 -4.04
N ARG A 40 20.52 13.19 -3.87
CA ARG A 40 19.58 12.31 -4.59
C ARG A 40 18.35 12.06 -3.72
N MET A 41 17.24 11.81 -4.36
CA MET A 41 16.03 11.33 -3.73
C MET A 41 15.99 9.80 -3.83
N GLY A 42 15.70 9.12 -2.73
CA GLY A 42 15.42 7.69 -2.73
C GLY A 42 14.10 7.35 -3.43
N ARG A 43 13.83 6.05 -3.56
CA ARG A 43 12.51 5.60 -4.02
C ARG A 43 11.43 6.06 -3.01
N ILE A 44 10.27 6.45 -3.52
CA ILE A 44 9.09 6.72 -2.69
C ILE A 44 8.64 5.39 -2.07
N THR A 45 8.52 5.37 -0.73
CA THR A 45 8.15 4.17 0.05
C THR A 45 6.65 4.09 0.30
N GLY A 46 5.95 5.21 0.26
CA GLY A 46 4.51 5.30 0.48
C GLY A 46 4.06 6.75 0.56
N ARG A 47 2.82 6.95 1.01
CA ARG A 47 2.26 8.28 1.28
C ARG A 47 1.87 8.39 2.75
N SER A 48 2.12 9.54 3.35
CA SER A 48 1.80 9.79 4.76
C SER A 48 0.28 9.79 5.04
N ASP A 49 -0.53 10.14 4.03
CA ASP A 49 -1.99 10.17 4.12
C ASP A 49 -2.67 8.82 3.80
N ASP A 50 -1.94 7.87 3.24
CA ASP A 50 -2.42 6.51 2.98
C ASP A 50 -2.01 5.51 4.09
N MET A 51 -1.26 5.97 5.09
CA MET A 51 -0.78 5.12 6.17
C MET A 51 -1.93 4.66 7.08
N LEU A 52 -2.01 3.36 7.28
CA LEU A 52 -2.94 2.72 8.20
C LEU A 52 -2.19 2.36 9.48
N ILE A 53 -2.76 2.63 10.64
CA ILE A 53 -2.23 2.14 11.91
C ILE A 53 -3.10 0.96 12.34
N ILE A 54 -2.50 -0.23 12.35
CA ILE A 54 -3.17 -1.49 12.70
C ILE A 54 -2.44 -2.11 13.90
N ARG A 55 -3.05 -2.12 15.04
CA ARG A 55 -2.45 -2.65 16.30
C ARG A 55 -1.06 -2.08 16.59
N GLY A 56 -0.86 -0.77 16.35
CA GLY A 56 0.41 -0.10 16.57
C GLY A 56 1.45 -0.28 15.45
N VAL A 57 1.11 -1.01 14.38
CA VAL A 57 1.98 -1.16 13.21
C VAL A 57 1.55 -0.18 12.12
N ASN A 58 2.49 0.55 11.56
CA ASN A 58 2.29 1.39 10.40
C ASN A 58 2.27 0.53 9.13
N VAL A 59 1.13 0.48 8.47
CA VAL A 59 0.90 -0.32 7.26
C VAL A 59 0.65 0.61 6.09
N PHE A 60 1.44 0.49 5.04
CA PHE A 60 1.23 1.21 3.79
C PHE A 60 0.60 0.28 2.74
N PRO A 61 -0.50 0.69 2.08
CA PRO A 61 -1.11 -0.10 1.01
C PRO A 61 -0.12 -0.49 -0.09
N SER A 62 0.86 0.36 -0.39
CA SER A 62 1.93 0.08 -1.35
C SER A 62 2.81 -1.11 -0.99
N GLN A 63 3.04 -1.37 0.31
CA GLN A 63 3.80 -2.54 0.75
C GLN A 63 3.03 -3.84 0.45
N ILE A 64 1.72 -3.84 0.68
CA ILE A 64 0.87 -4.99 0.37
C ILE A 64 0.74 -5.17 -1.14
N GLU A 65 0.61 -4.08 -1.91
CA GLU A 65 0.64 -4.11 -3.37
C GLU A 65 1.89 -4.80 -3.92
N GLU A 66 3.05 -4.45 -3.39
CA GLU A 66 4.31 -5.06 -3.80
C GLU A 66 4.33 -6.57 -3.57
N LEU A 67 3.77 -7.05 -2.45
CA LEU A 67 3.68 -8.47 -2.15
C LEU A 67 2.69 -9.18 -3.08
N VAL A 68 1.54 -8.58 -3.35
CA VAL A 68 0.55 -9.12 -4.31
C VAL A 68 1.16 -9.24 -5.71
N LEU A 69 1.88 -8.22 -6.16
CA LEU A 69 2.51 -8.20 -7.49
C LEU A 69 3.66 -9.22 -7.64
N LYS A 70 4.29 -9.64 -6.53
CA LYS A 70 5.32 -10.69 -6.53
C LYS A 70 4.75 -12.09 -6.69
N MET A 71 3.44 -12.28 -6.52
CA MET A 71 2.77 -13.58 -6.67
C MET A 71 2.22 -13.73 -8.09
N PRO A 72 2.78 -14.60 -8.96
CA PRO A 72 2.36 -14.73 -10.35
C PRO A 72 0.90 -15.18 -10.53
N ALA A 73 0.36 -15.92 -9.56
CA ALA A 73 -1.01 -16.41 -9.56
C ALA A 73 -2.06 -15.31 -9.30
N LEU A 74 -1.62 -14.15 -8.77
CA LEU A 74 -2.51 -13.05 -8.43
C LEU A 74 -2.53 -11.98 -9.53
N ALA A 75 -3.69 -11.39 -9.73
CA ALA A 75 -3.87 -10.19 -10.52
C ALA A 75 -3.45 -8.95 -9.70
N PRO A 76 -3.17 -7.80 -10.35
CA PRO A 76 -2.76 -6.58 -9.65
C PRO A 76 -3.90 -5.91 -8.85
N GLN A 77 -5.08 -6.52 -8.84
CA GLN A 77 -6.24 -6.03 -8.13
C GLN A 77 -6.26 -6.58 -6.70
N TYR A 78 -6.35 -5.65 -5.75
CA TYR A 78 -6.50 -5.98 -4.34
C TYR A 78 -7.33 -4.91 -3.63
N GLN A 79 -7.88 -5.26 -2.49
CA GLN A 79 -8.58 -4.34 -1.61
C GLN A 79 -8.21 -4.64 -0.15
N LEU A 80 -7.99 -3.60 0.61
CA LEU A 80 -7.73 -3.65 2.04
C LEU A 80 -8.99 -3.21 2.78
N VAL A 81 -9.49 -4.05 3.66
CA VAL A 81 -10.63 -3.71 4.52
C VAL A 81 -10.12 -3.61 5.94
N VAL A 82 -10.22 -2.41 6.50
CA VAL A 82 -9.91 -2.16 7.91
C VAL A 82 -11.22 -2.14 8.68
N ALA A 83 -11.28 -2.91 9.75
CA ALA A 83 -12.43 -2.95 10.64
C ALA A 83 -11.94 -2.94 12.09
N ARG A 84 -12.89 -2.85 13.04
CA ARG A 84 -12.61 -2.95 14.46
C ARG A 84 -13.46 -4.08 15.04
N ASP A 85 -12.79 -5.00 15.70
CA ASP A 85 -13.43 -6.08 16.46
C ASP A 85 -13.15 -5.87 17.95
N GLY A 86 -14.18 -5.48 18.69
CA GLY A 86 -14.03 -5.04 20.07
C GLY A 86 -13.09 -3.82 20.19
N HIS A 87 -11.93 -4.03 20.79
CA HIS A 87 -10.91 -2.99 20.97
C HIS A 87 -9.74 -3.09 19.97
N LEU A 88 -9.73 -4.10 19.12
CA LEU A 88 -8.62 -4.37 18.21
C LEU A 88 -8.98 -4.05 16.76
N ASP A 89 -8.11 -3.30 16.11
CA ASP A 89 -8.20 -3.08 14.68
C ASP A 89 -7.80 -4.35 13.92
N THR A 90 -8.58 -4.70 12.92
CA THR A 90 -8.36 -5.85 12.04
C THR A 90 -8.11 -5.38 10.61
N LEU A 91 -7.26 -6.12 9.90
CA LEU A 91 -6.99 -5.90 8.49
C LEU A 91 -7.30 -7.18 7.73
N GLU A 92 -8.18 -7.07 6.75
CA GLU A 92 -8.45 -8.13 5.79
C GLU A 92 -7.97 -7.68 4.41
N VAL A 93 -7.27 -8.58 3.72
CA VAL A 93 -6.73 -8.35 2.38
C VAL A 93 -7.50 -9.22 1.39
N PHE A 94 -8.17 -8.60 0.46
CA PHE A 94 -8.79 -9.27 -0.66
C PHE A 94 -7.83 -9.20 -1.85
N GLY A 95 -7.43 -10.34 -2.36
CA GLY A 95 -6.65 -10.49 -3.59
C GLY A 95 -7.50 -11.12 -4.68
N GLU A 96 -7.16 -10.86 -5.93
CA GLU A 96 -7.85 -11.44 -7.07
C GLU A 96 -6.94 -12.45 -7.75
N LEU A 97 -7.46 -13.63 -8.04
CA LEU A 97 -6.77 -14.64 -8.85
C LEU A 97 -6.66 -14.16 -10.30
N ARG A 98 -5.56 -14.47 -10.97
CA ARG A 98 -5.37 -14.15 -12.39
C ARG A 98 -6.22 -15.05 -13.28
N GLU A 99 -6.38 -16.30 -12.90
CA GLU A 99 -7.09 -17.34 -13.65
C GLU A 99 -8.03 -18.11 -12.73
N ASN A 100 -9.08 -18.71 -13.32
CA ASN A 100 -10.08 -19.50 -12.58
C ASN A 100 -9.78 -21.01 -12.66
N THR A 101 -8.49 -21.39 -12.67
CA THR A 101 -8.04 -22.78 -12.81
C THR A 101 -7.60 -23.40 -11.48
N HIS A 102 -7.64 -22.63 -10.39
CA HIS A 102 -7.18 -23.06 -9.08
C HIS A 102 -8.21 -23.89 -8.33
N THR A 103 -7.75 -24.96 -7.69
CA THR A 103 -8.56 -25.74 -6.74
C THR A 103 -8.68 -25.01 -5.40
N GLN A 104 -9.66 -25.37 -4.57
CA GLN A 104 -9.85 -24.78 -3.25
C GLN A 104 -8.60 -24.93 -2.37
N ASP A 105 -7.92 -26.07 -2.43
CA ASP A 105 -6.69 -26.30 -1.67
C ASP A 105 -5.55 -25.39 -2.15
N SER A 106 -5.43 -25.17 -3.47
CA SER A 106 -4.42 -24.25 -4.01
C SER A 106 -4.73 -22.79 -3.67
N ILE A 107 -5.99 -22.40 -3.65
CA ILE A 107 -6.41 -21.06 -3.22
C ILE A 107 -6.09 -20.85 -1.75
N ALA A 108 -6.36 -21.83 -0.90
CA ALA A 108 -6.02 -21.77 0.52
C ALA A 108 -4.51 -21.67 0.75
N ALA A 109 -3.72 -22.42 0.00
CA ALA A 109 -2.26 -22.37 0.06
C ALA A 109 -1.73 -20.98 -0.36
N LEU A 110 -2.21 -20.42 -1.47
CA LEU A 110 -1.84 -19.08 -1.96
C LEU A 110 -2.23 -17.98 -0.96
N ALA A 111 -3.41 -18.09 -0.35
CA ALA A 111 -3.84 -17.15 0.68
C ALA A 111 -2.94 -17.21 1.92
N GLY A 112 -2.57 -18.43 2.35
CA GLY A 112 -1.63 -18.65 3.44
C GLY A 112 -0.23 -18.09 3.15
N GLU A 113 0.26 -18.27 1.94
CA GLU A 113 1.54 -17.71 1.49
C GLU A 113 1.53 -16.18 1.54
N LEU A 114 0.51 -15.54 0.97
CA LEU A 114 0.39 -14.09 1.01
C LEU A 114 0.27 -13.57 2.46
N GLN A 115 -0.52 -14.26 3.30
CA GLN A 115 -0.64 -13.92 4.71
C GLN A 115 0.71 -14.01 5.44
N HIS A 116 1.48 -15.05 5.18
CA HIS A 116 2.83 -15.22 5.74
C HIS A 116 3.77 -14.10 5.28
N CYS A 117 3.77 -13.79 4.00
CA CYS A 117 4.57 -12.69 3.45
C CYS A 117 4.21 -11.35 4.10
N ILE A 118 2.92 -11.03 4.23
CA ILE A 118 2.47 -9.79 4.88
C ILE A 118 2.96 -9.75 6.33
N LYS A 119 2.81 -10.83 7.09
CA LYS A 119 3.30 -10.89 8.47
C LYS A 119 4.80 -10.69 8.56
N THR A 120 5.57 -11.29 7.67
CA THR A 120 7.04 -11.24 7.68
C THR A 120 7.58 -9.87 7.29
N TYR A 121 7.02 -9.25 6.24
CA TYR A 121 7.57 -8.02 5.67
C TYR A 121 6.91 -6.74 6.21
N VAL A 122 5.64 -6.81 6.59
CA VAL A 122 4.88 -5.65 7.11
C VAL A 122 4.72 -5.70 8.62
N GLY A 123 4.80 -6.89 9.22
CA GLY A 123 4.72 -7.07 10.67
C GLY A 123 3.29 -7.17 11.21
N VAL A 124 2.26 -7.23 10.35
CA VAL A 124 0.86 -7.29 10.75
C VAL A 124 0.24 -8.63 10.39
N THR A 125 -0.53 -9.20 11.32
CA THR A 125 -1.33 -10.39 11.04
C THR A 125 -2.65 -9.97 10.38
N THR A 126 -2.93 -10.52 9.20
CA THR A 126 -4.11 -10.21 8.41
C THR A 126 -4.91 -11.49 8.14
N LYS A 127 -6.16 -11.33 7.74
CA LYS A 127 -6.89 -12.37 7.02
C LYS A 127 -6.73 -12.11 5.53
N VAL A 128 -6.49 -13.15 4.75
CA VAL A 128 -6.39 -13.05 3.29
C VAL A 128 -7.53 -13.85 2.67
N THR A 129 -8.27 -13.21 1.79
CA THR A 129 -9.36 -13.83 1.01
C THR A 129 -9.06 -13.63 -0.46
N LEU A 130 -8.94 -14.74 -1.20
CA LEU A 130 -8.72 -14.68 -2.65
C LEU A 130 -10.07 -14.86 -3.37
N THR A 131 -10.32 -13.97 -4.32
CA THR A 131 -11.53 -13.99 -5.16
C THR A 131 -11.21 -14.47 -6.57
N PRO A 132 -12.16 -15.05 -7.29
CA PRO A 132 -11.97 -15.37 -8.71
C PRO A 132 -11.69 -14.11 -9.54
N PRO A 133 -11.23 -14.27 -10.80
CA PRO A 133 -11.05 -13.14 -11.70
C PRO A 133 -12.32 -12.28 -11.79
N MET A 134 -12.13 -10.94 -11.80
CA MET A 134 -13.22 -9.95 -11.76
C MET A 134 -14.05 -9.96 -10.47
N GLY A 135 -13.60 -10.61 -9.41
CA GLY A 135 -14.27 -10.66 -8.12
C GLY A 135 -14.12 -9.40 -7.27
N ILE A 136 -13.18 -8.54 -7.60
CA ILE A 136 -13.00 -7.23 -6.95
C ILE A 136 -13.63 -6.15 -7.83
N GLU A 137 -14.49 -5.33 -7.23
CA GLU A 137 -15.19 -4.24 -7.94
C GLU A 137 -14.21 -3.28 -8.62
N ARG A 138 -14.46 -2.98 -9.89
CA ARG A 138 -13.70 -2.00 -10.67
C ARG A 138 -14.32 -0.63 -10.56
N THR A 139 -13.55 0.35 -10.15
CA THR A 139 -13.99 1.75 -10.22
C THR A 139 -13.95 2.20 -11.67
N LEU A 140 -15.12 2.50 -12.25
CA LEU A 140 -15.25 2.94 -13.65
C LEU A 140 -14.69 4.35 -13.89
N THR A 141 -14.64 5.18 -12.85
CA THR A 141 -14.17 6.56 -12.91
C THR A 141 -13.25 6.86 -11.73
N GLY A 142 -12.06 7.38 -12.01
CA GLY A 142 -11.11 7.81 -11.00
C GLY A 142 -10.13 6.72 -10.52
N LYS A 143 -9.48 6.96 -9.39
CA LYS A 143 -8.52 6.03 -8.79
C LYS A 143 -9.24 4.87 -8.11
N ALA A 144 -8.75 3.65 -8.29
CA ALA A 144 -9.26 2.47 -7.59
C ALA A 144 -9.25 2.70 -6.06
N ARG A 145 -10.37 2.45 -5.42
CA ARG A 145 -10.49 2.54 -3.96
C ARG A 145 -9.89 1.29 -3.33
N ARG A 146 -8.60 1.34 -3.07
CA ARG A 146 -7.85 0.20 -2.53
C ARG A 146 -8.05 -0.02 -1.04
N VAL A 147 -8.48 0.99 -0.30
CA VAL A 147 -8.70 0.92 1.15
C VAL A 147 -10.16 1.25 1.47
N VAL A 148 -10.79 0.36 2.22
CA VAL A 148 -12.12 0.53 2.79
C VAL A 148 -11.98 0.50 4.30
N ASP A 149 -12.08 1.65 4.93
CA ASP A 149 -12.09 1.77 6.38
C ASP A 149 -13.52 1.70 6.91
N LYS A 150 -13.83 0.63 7.63
CA LYS A 150 -15.13 0.35 8.26
C LYS A 150 -15.12 0.65 9.76
N ARG A 151 -14.03 1.19 10.29
CA ARG A 151 -13.97 1.55 11.71
C ARG A 151 -14.97 2.66 12.00
N PRO A 152 -15.61 2.65 13.19
CA PRO A 152 -16.46 3.77 13.58
C PRO A 152 -15.62 5.05 13.61
N LYS A 153 -16.08 6.08 12.92
CA LYS A 153 -15.47 7.42 13.01
C LYS A 153 -15.77 7.94 14.40
N ASN A 154 -14.73 8.17 15.19
CA ASN A 154 -14.90 8.94 16.42
C ASN A 154 -15.37 10.34 16.00
N THR A 155 -16.59 10.64 16.33
CA THR A 155 -17.20 11.99 16.20
C THR A 155 -16.65 12.86 17.29
#